data_ca4a09e5ebe28958eb1c5ad3e39b3692
#
_entry.id   ca4a09e5ebe28958eb1c5ad3e39b3692
#
_cell.length_a   1.000
_cell.length_b   1.000
_cell.length_c   1.000
_cell.angle_alpha   90.00
_cell.angle_beta   90.00
_cell.angle_gamma   90.00
#
_symmetry.space_group_name_H-M   'P 1'
#
loop_
_entity.id
_entity.type
_entity.pdbx_description
1 polymer ?
#
loop_
_entity_poly.entity_id
_entity_poly.type
_entity_poly.pdbx_seq_one_letter_code
_entity_poly.pdbx_strand_id
1 'polypeptide(L)'
;MTVALMWEARAADGRGAELLEWARAQALDPAPPRRETFTAPADRVLVITWWDAPYDADLPEIPSPPEELLHRPVHRWRFGSADADGP
;
A
#
# COMPACT_ATOMS: atom_id res chain seq x y z
N MET A 1 5.14 -7.22 16.97
CA MET A 1 3.92 -6.40 16.94
C MET A 1 3.37 -6.36 15.54
N THR A 2 2.13 -6.00 15.37
CA THR A 2 1.55 -5.83 14.04
C THR A 2 1.84 -4.42 13.51
N VAL A 3 2.44 -4.35 12.34
CA VAL A 3 2.71 -3.08 11.64
C VAL A 3 1.89 -3.07 10.35
N ALA A 4 1.19 -1.97 10.11
CA ALA A 4 0.46 -1.75 8.86
C ALA A 4 1.19 -0.70 8.03
N LEU A 5 1.51 -1.05 6.79
CA LEU A 5 2.02 -0.10 5.80
C LEU A 5 0.88 0.26 4.86
N MET A 6 0.65 1.54 4.68
CA MET A 6 -0.37 2.05 3.78
C MET A 6 0.29 2.78 2.62
N TRP A 7 -0.16 2.44 1.42
CA TRP A 7 0.28 3.04 0.17
C TRP A 7 -0.96 3.52 -0.56
N GLU A 8 -1.06 4.82 -0.80
CA GLU A 8 -2.24 5.38 -1.46
C GLU A 8 -1.81 6.20 -2.66
N ALA A 9 -2.47 5.96 -3.80
CA ALA A 9 -2.20 6.67 -5.03
C ALA A 9 -3.50 7.17 -5.64
N ARG A 10 -3.44 8.31 -6.30
CA ARG A 10 -4.53 8.82 -7.11
C ARG A 10 -4.09 8.80 -8.57
N ALA A 11 -4.88 8.14 -9.41
CA ALA A 11 -4.56 8.05 -10.84
C ALA A 11 -4.77 9.37 -11.56
N ALA A 12 -4.00 9.57 -12.63
CA ALA A 12 -4.31 10.59 -13.60
C ALA A 12 -5.73 10.37 -14.15
N ASP A 13 -6.36 11.42 -14.65
CA ASP A 13 -7.76 11.37 -15.07
C ASP A 13 -8.02 10.22 -16.03
N GLY A 14 -9.01 9.39 -15.68
CA GLY A 14 -9.42 8.25 -16.50
C GLY A 14 -8.51 7.03 -16.43
N ARG A 15 -7.46 7.05 -15.62
CA ARG A 15 -6.48 5.95 -15.56
C ARG A 15 -6.57 5.11 -14.27
N GLY A 16 -7.68 5.17 -13.57
CA GLY A 16 -7.86 4.44 -12.30
C GLY A 16 -7.75 2.93 -12.45
N ALA A 17 -8.37 2.35 -13.49
CA ALA A 17 -8.28 0.90 -13.72
C ALA A 17 -6.85 0.45 -14.03
N GLU A 18 -6.12 1.25 -14.77
CA GLU A 18 -4.74 0.98 -15.11
C GLU A 18 -3.84 1.03 -13.88
N LEU A 19 -4.04 2.03 -13.02
CA LEU A 19 -3.31 2.14 -11.76
C LEU A 19 -3.60 0.95 -10.84
N LEU A 20 -4.86 0.54 -10.74
CA LEU A 20 -5.26 -0.61 -9.95
C LEU A 20 -4.55 -1.88 -10.41
N GLU A 21 -4.54 -2.12 -11.72
CA GLU A 21 -3.87 -3.29 -12.31
C GLU A 21 -2.36 -3.24 -12.01
N TRP A 22 -1.76 -2.07 -12.19
CA TRP A 22 -0.33 -1.88 -11.90
C TRP A 22 -0.02 -2.21 -10.44
N ALA A 23 -0.81 -1.68 -9.51
CA ALA A 23 -0.58 -1.90 -8.07
C ALA A 23 -0.70 -3.39 -7.71
N ARG A 24 -1.71 -4.07 -8.24
CA ARG A 24 -1.92 -5.50 -7.99
C ARG A 24 -0.78 -6.36 -8.53
N ALA A 25 -0.12 -5.92 -9.59
CA ALA A 25 0.98 -6.65 -10.20
C ALA A 25 2.29 -6.57 -9.40
N GLN A 26 2.39 -5.65 -8.43
CA GLN A 26 3.62 -5.47 -7.67
C GLN A 26 3.75 -6.57 -6.62
N ALA A 27 4.68 -7.49 -6.83
CA ALA A 27 5.02 -8.51 -5.85
C ALA A 27 5.95 -7.92 -4.79
N LEU A 28 5.80 -8.38 -3.55
CA LEU A 28 6.69 -8.00 -2.46
C LEU A 28 7.46 -9.23 -1.98
N ASP A 29 8.74 -9.08 -1.72
CA ASP A 29 9.62 -10.16 -1.27
C ASP A 29 10.42 -9.72 -0.04
N PRO A 30 10.20 -10.33 1.14
CA PRO A 30 9.21 -11.38 1.40
C PRO A 30 7.77 -10.87 1.26
N ALA A 31 6.86 -11.79 0.98
CA ALA A 31 5.45 -11.45 0.90
C ALA A 31 4.90 -11.15 2.30
N PRO A 32 4.01 -10.15 2.43
CA PRO A 32 3.39 -9.89 3.73
C PRO A 32 2.43 -11.02 4.12
N PRO A 33 2.25 -11.28 5.44
CA PRO A 33 1.24 -12.23 5.91
C PRO A 33 -0.17 -11.88 5.44
N ARG A 34 -0.45 -10.59 5.25
CA ARG A 34 -1.75 -10.12 4.74
C ARG A 34 -1.57 -8.88 3.89
N ARG A 35 -2.32 -8.83 2.80
CA ARG A 35 -2.35 -7.68 1.88
C ARG A 35 -3.76 -7.50 1.37
N GLU A 36 -4.22 -6.26 1.31
CA GLU A 36 -5.53 -5.95 0.75
C GLU A 36 -5.47 -4.66 -0.06
N THR A 37 -6.19 -4.65 -1.19
CA THR A 37 -6.25 -3.50 -2.09
C THR A 37 -7.65 -2.93 -2.07
N PHE A 38 -7.76 -1.61 -1.94
CA PHE A 38 -9.02 -0.88 -1.89
C PHE A 38 -9.05 0.18 -2.98
N THR A 39 -10.24 0.52 -3.42
CA THR A 39 -10.44 1.65 -4.32
C THR A 39 -11.37 2.67 -3.67
N ALA A 40 -11.27 3.93 -4.11
CA ALA A 40 -12.09 5.01 -3.61
C ALA A 40 -12.41 5.98 -4.76
N PRO A 41 -13.42 6.86 -4.60
CA PRO A 41 -13.73 7.88 -5.60
C PRO A 41 -12.52 8.71 -5.98
N ALA A 42 -12.55 9.33 -7.15
CA ALA A 42 -11.47 10.12 -7.74
C ALA A 42 -10.27 9.26 -8.14
N ASP A 43 -10.53 8.04 -8.60
CA ASP A 43 -9.52 7.12 -9.12
C ASP A 43 -8.39 6.85 -8.12
N ARG A 44 -8.74 6.68 -6.84
CA ARG A 44 -7.76 6.38 -5.79
C ARG A 44 -7.63 4.89 -5.55
N VAL A 45 -6.41 4.46 -5.28
CA VAL A 45 -6.08 3.07 -4.93
C VAL A 45 -5.32 3.08 -3.61
N LEU A 46 -5.74 2.25 -2.67
CA LEU A 46 -5.08 2.07 -1.38
C LEU A 46 -4.65 0.62 -1.26
N VAL A 47 -3.39 0.39 -0.92
CA VAL A 47 -2.89 -0.94 -0.58
C VAL A 47 -2.42 -0.93 0.85
N ILE A 48 -2.93 -1.86 1.64
CA ILE A 48 -2.47 -2.07 3.00
C ILE A 48 -1.79 -3.42 3.07
N THR A 49 -0.60 -3.45 3.67
CA THR A 49 0.11 -4.69 4.00
C THR A 49 0.29 -4.76 5.52
N TRP A 50 0.09 -5.95 6.07
CA TRP A 50 0.25 -6.18 7.52
C TRP A 50 1.43 -7.09 7.76
N TRP A 51 2.23 -6.76 8.77
CA TRP A 51 3.49 -7.42 9.07
C TRP A 51 3.59 -7.71 10.56
N ASP A 52 4.17 -8.86 10.90
CA ASP A 52 4.57 -9.15 12.27
C ASP A 52 6.05 -8.81 12.40
N ALA A 53 6.35 -7.64 12.94
CA ALA A 53 7.70 -7.09 12.97
C ALA A 53 7.79 -5.94 13.97
N PRO A 54 9.01 -5.55 14.39
CA PRO A 54 9.19 -4.29 15.11
C PRO A 54 8.74 -3.10 14.25
N TYR A 55 8.30 -2.03 14.89
CA TYR A 55 7.78 -0.84 14.18
C TYR A 55 8.79 -0.26 13.19
N ASP A 56 10.08 -0.28 13.53
CA ASP A 56 11.16 0.29 12.73
C ASP A 56 11.82 -0.72 11.78
N ALA A 57 11.25 -1.91 11.63
CA ALA A 57 11.80 -2.91 10.73
C ALA A 57 11.85 -2.41 9.29
N ASP A 58 12.87 -2.85 8.56
CA ASP A 58 12.96 -2.59 7.12
C ASP A 58 12.04 -3.59 6.40
N LEU A 59 10.93 -3.08 5.89
CA LEU A 59 9.88 -3.89 5.27
C LEU A 59 9.76 -3.56 3.78
N PRO A 60 9.46 -4.56 2.94
CA PRO A 60 9.20 -4.30 1.53
C PRO A 60 8.03 -3.34 1.33
N GLU A 61 8.15 -2.43 0.38
CA GLU A 61 7.11 -1.46 0.07
C GLU A 61 6.83 -1.45 -1.43
N ILE A 62 5.57 -1.17 -1.78
CA ILE A 62 5.19 -0.99 -3.17
C ILE A 62 5.93 0.23 -3.72
N PRO A 63 6.62 0.11 -4.87
CA PRO A 63 7.31 1.26 -5.46
C PRO A 63 6.33 2.32 -5.97
N SER A 64 6.86 3.44 -6.39
CA SER A 64 6.06 4.47 -7.04
C SER A 64 5.74 4.03 -8.46
N PRO A 65 4.48 4.20 -8.91
CA PRO A 65 4.12 3.93 -10.30
C PRO A 65 4.80 4.90 -11.27
N PRO A 66 4.75 4.60 -12.58
CA PRO A 66 5.14 5.59 -13.57
C PRO A 66 4.39 6.91 -13.38
N GLU A 67 5.08 8.03 -13.50
CA GLU A 67 4.50 9.35 -13.24
C GLU A 67 3.25 9.64 -14.07
N GLU A 68 3.22 9.15 -15.31
CA GLU A 68 2.07 9.35 -16.20
C GLU A 68 0.79 8.70 -15.71
N LEU A 69 0.87 7.73 -14.79
CA LEU A 69 -0.30 7.12 -14.17
C LEU A 69 -0.83 7.93 -13.00
N LEU A 70 -0.07 8.90 -12.50
CA LEU A 70 -0.38 9.57 -11.24
C LEU A 70 -0.87 11.00 -11.44
N HIS A 71 -1.88 11.37 -10.66
CA HIS A 71 -2.34 12.75 -10.51
C HIS A 71 -1.41 13.54 -9.58
N ARG A 72 -0.83 12.87 -8.60
CA ARG A 72 0.08 13.42 -7.59
C ARG A 72 1.01 12.35 -7.05
N PRO A 73 2.06 12.70 -6.29
CA PRO A 73 2.93 11.71 -5.65
C PRO A 73 2.15 10.77 -4.73
N VAL A 74 2.64 9.54 -4.60
CA VAL A 74 2.07 8.52 -3.72
C VAL A 74 2.20 8.97 -2.26
N HIS A 75 1.15 8.72 -1.49
CA HIS A 75 1.19 8.89 -0.03
C HIS A 75 1.50 7.56 0.64
N ARG A 76 2.34 7.60 1.67
CA ARG A 76 2.75 6.41 2.42
C ARG A 76 2.63 6.69 3.91
N TRP A 77 2.08 5.72 4.63
CA TRP A 77 1.97 5.79 6.10
C TRP A 77 2.38 4.47 6.70
N ARG A 78 2.89 4.54 7.93
CA ARG A 78 3.20 3.36 8.73
C ARG A 78 2.55 3.53 10.10
N PHE A 79 1.84 2.49 10.53
CA PHE A 79 1.21 2.46 11.85
C PHE A 79 1.57 1.16 12.56
N GLY A 80 1.84 1.26 13.86
CA GLY A 80 1.94 0.10 14.72
C GLY A 80 0.61 -0.12 15.43
N SER A 81 0.21 -1.38 15.59
CA SER A 81 -1.01 -1.69 16.31
C SER A 81 -0.88 -1.25 17.78
N ALA A 82 -1.92 -0.57 18.28
CA ALA A 82 -2.00 -0.19 19.68
C ALA A 82 -2.63 -1.29 20.53
N ASP A 83 -3.23 -2.30 19.88
CA ASP A 83 -3.87 -3.42 20.57
C ASP A 83 -2.87 -4.55 20.78
N ALA A 84 -3.06 -5.32 21.82
CA ALA A 84 -2.20 -6.46 22.10
C ALA A 84 -2.37 -7.50 20.97
N ASP A 85 -1.23 -8.01 20.46
CA ASP A 85 -1.21 -9.06 19.45
C ASP A 85 -1.30 -10.42 20.15
N GLY A 86 -2.46 -10.71 20.68
CA GLY A 86 -2.68 -11.91 21.44
C GLY A 86 -2.58 -11.62 22.95
N PRO A 87 -2.61 -12.67 23.72
CA PRO A 87 -2.62 -12.55 25.18
C PRO A 87 -1.38 -11.87 25.69
#